data_ec65ef9caef5c285a2738f8e62dea3a9
#
_entry.id   ec65ef9caef5c285a2738f8e62dea3a9
#
_cell.length_a   1.000
_cell.length_b   1.000
_cell.length_c   1.000
_cell.angle_alpha   90.00
_cell.angle_beta   90.00
_cell.angle_gamma   90.00
#
_symmetry.space_group_name_H-M   'P 1'
#
loop_
_entity.id
_entity.type
_entity.pdbx_description
1 polymer ?
#
loop_
_entity_poly.entity_id
_entity_poly.type
_entity_poly.pdbx_seq_one_letter_code
_entity_poly.pdbx_strand_id
1 'polypeptide(L)'
;MGSTSTSERQGGLTSRAAGRAGERPLHPLNLVGDFGGGGMYLAFGVVCAMLEAQKSGKGQVVDAAMVDGVSVLSQIMWTMKSTGALKDERESFLLDGGAPFYRTYETADGGYMAVGAIEPQFFAQLLAGLELHADEVPGQFDRQRRPEMRRLFTERFASRTRAEWTEVFAGTDACVTPVLTWTEAARSEHLLARRTLIEVDGTEQAAPAPRFSRT
;
A
#
# COMPACT_ATOMS: atom_id res chain seq x y z
N MET A 1 15.19 30.36 -8.89
CA MET A 1 15.84 29.13 -9.36
C MET A 1 14.91 27.94 -9.09
N GLY A 2 14.56 27.24 -10.12
CA GLY A 2 13.38 26.46 -10.35
C GLY A 2 12.99 25.38 -9.37
N SER A 3 11.77 25.47 -8.91
CA SER A 3 11.07 24.49 -8.07
C SER A 3 10.52 23.27 -8.83
N THR A 4 10.78 23.14 -10.12
CA THR A 4 10.27 22.07 -10.99
C THR A 4 11.03 20.75 -10.89
N SER A 5 12.20 20.73 -10.26
CA SER A 5 13.06 19.54 -10.28
C SER A 5 12.83 18.52 -9.15
N THR A 6 12.16 18.91 -8.07
CA THR A 6 12.08 18.06 -6.87
C THR A 6 10.90 17.09 -6.92
N SER A 7 9.72 17.51 -7.34
CA SER A 7 8.55 16.64 -7.47
C SER A 7 8.71 15.61 -8.59
N GLU A 8 9.37 16.00 -9.72
CA GLU A 8 9.66 15.08 -10.82
C GLU A 8 10.68 13.99 -10.43
N ARG A 9 11.69 14.33 -9.64
CA ARG A 9 12.70 13.36 -9.17
C ARG A 9 12.15 12.41 -8.12
N GLN A 10 11.23 12.87 -7.29
CA GLN A 10 10.58 12.06 -6.25
C GLN A 10 9.52 11.14 -6.82
N GLY A 11 8.72 11.62 -7.77
CA GLY A 11 7.83 10.79 -8.57
C GLY A 11 8.58 9.67 -9.28
N GLY A 12 9.84 9.88 -9.66
CA GLY A 12 10.70 8.90 -10.32
C GLY A 12 11.07 7.69 -9.44
N LEU A 13 11.34 7.88 -8.14
CA LEU A 13 11.71 6.79 -7.22
C LEU A 13 10.51 5.90 -6.88
N THR A 14 9.34 6.50 -6.62
CA THR A 14 8.14 5.77 -6.22
C THR A 14 7.34 5.25 -7.41
N SER A 15 7.32 5.99 -8.53
CA SER A 15 6.54 5.62 -9.71
C SER A 15 7.17 4.47 -10.50
N ARG A 16 8.50 4.25 -10.42
CA ARG A 16 9.13 3.07 -11.00
C ARG A 16 8.79 1.77 -10.25
N ALA A 17 8.46 1.86 -8.97
CA ALA A 17 8.03 0.73 -8.17
C ALA A 17 6.54 0.42 -8.32
N ALA A 18 5.72 1.34 -8.82
CA ALA A 18 4.27 1.17 -8.93
C ALA A 18 3.80 1.06 -10.39
N GLY A 19 2.72 0.29 -10.61
CA GLY A 19 2.10 0.09 -11.92
C GLY A 19 2.52 -1.18 -12.61
N ARG A 20 1.84 -1.51 -13.71
CA ARG A 20 2.06 -2.74 -14.48
C ARG A 20 3.31 -2.65 -15.34
N ALA A 21 3.94 -3.79 -15.60
CA ALA A 21 5.02 -3.91 -16.57
C ALA A 21 4.53 -3.49 -17.97
N GLY A 22 5.34 -2.69 -18.68
CA GLY A 22 4.99 -2.18 -20.02
C GLY A 22 4.08 -0.94 -20.04
N GLU A 23 3.45 -0.55 -18.94
CA GLU A 23 2.66 0.67 -18.84
C GLU A 23 3.51 1.86 -18.34
N ARG A 24 2.99 3.08 -18.48
CA ARG A 24 3.65 4.25 -17.87
C ARG A 24 3.62 4.16 -16.34
N PRO A 25 4.62 4.70 -15.64
CA PRO A 25 4.62 4.77 -14.19
C PRO A 25 3.37 5.48 -13.64
N LEU A 26 2.83 4.97 -12.53
CA LEU A 26 1.71 5.60 -11.83
C LEU A 26 2.22 6.67 -10.84
N HIS A 27 1.45 7.75 -10.69
CA HIS A 27 1.67 8.74 -9.65
C HIS A 27 0.87 8.36 -8.41
N PRO A 28 1.52 8.14 -7.25
CA PRO A 28 0.85 7.80 -5.99
C PRO A 28 0.25 9.05 -5.31
N LEU A 29 -0.23 10.01 -6.06
CA LEU A 29 -0.62 11.35 -5.60
C LEU A 29 0.56 12.03 -4.86
N ASN A 30 0.26 12.86 -3.88
CA ASN A 30 1.24 13.51 -2.99
C ASN A 30 1.46 12.73 -1.68
N LEU A 31 0.94 11.48 -1.59
CA LEU A 31 0.94 10.72 -0.33
C LEU A 31 2.34 10.28 0.10
N VAL A 32 3.15 9.79 -0.84
CA VAL A 32 4.48 9.25 -0.53
C VAL A 32 5.53 10.35 -0.49
N GLY A 33 5.54 11.28 -1.46
CA GLY A 33 6.52 12.36 -1.53
C GLY A 33 6.30 13.41 -0.45
N ASP A 34 5.23 14.17 -0.61
CA ASP A 34 4.99 15.37 0.21
C ASP A 34 4.61 15.03 1.65
N PHE A 35 3.65 14.12 1.85
CA PHE A 35 3.20 13.78 3.20
C PHE A 35 4.08 12.72 3.87
N GLY A 36 4.33 11.58 3.24
CA GLY A 36 5.12 10.50 3.83
C GLY A 36 6.58 10.88 4.01
N GLY A 37 7.26 11.24 2.92
CA GLY A 37 8.70 11.56 2.90
C GLY A 37 9.03 12.97 3.40
N GLY A 38 8.13 13.93 3.24
CA GLY A 38 8.32 15.32 3.68
C GLY A 38 7.67 15.60 5.03
N GLY A 39 6.36 15.79 5.05
CA GLY A 39 5.63 16.31 6.20
C GLY A 39 5.78 15.47 7.47
N MET A 40 5.69 14.15 7.36
CA MET A 40 5.81 13.26 8.52
C MET A 40 7.23 13.23 9.08
N TYR A 41 8.27 13.23 8.23
CA TYR A 41 9.67 13.30 8.69
C TYR A 41 10.00 14.65 9.31
N LEU A 42 9.46 15.75 8.76
CA LEU A 42 9.61 17.08 9.37
C LEU A 42 8.97 17.11 10.77
N ALA A 43 7.73 16.66 10.91
CA ALA A 43 7.04 16.63 12.19
C ALA A 43 7.80 15.78 13.22
N PHE A 44 8.25 14.59 12.85
CA PHE A 44 9.04 13.72 13.69
C PHE A 44 10.39 14.37 14.07
N GLY A 45 11.10 14.95 13.11
CA GLY A 45 12.37 15.63 13.35
C GLY A 45 12.25 16.82 14.31
N VAL A 46 11.19 17.62 14.16
CA VAL A 46 10.92 18.76 15.06
C VAL A 46 10.67 18.26 16.48
N VAL A 47 9.87 17.22 16.70
CA VAL A 47 9.61 16.65 18.03
C VAL A 47 10.90 16.11 18.64
N CYS A 48 11.73 15.41 17.88
CA CYS A 48 13.04 14.94 18.35
C CYS A 48 13.98 16.10 18.74
N ALA A 49 14.02 17.15 17.93
CA ALA A 49 14.84 18.34 18.22
C ALA A 49 14.36 19.08 19.48
N MET A 50 13.05 19.15 19.70
CA MET A 50 12.47 19.72 20.92
C MET A 50 12.83 18.91 22.18
N LEU A 51 12.76 17.57 22.10
CA LEU A 51 13.17 16.70 23.21
C LEU A 51 14.65 16.83 23.54
N GLU A 52 15.49 16.94 22.51
CA GLU A 52 16.91 17.17 22.69
C GLU A 52 17.20 18.53 23.32
N ALA A 53 16.56 19.59 22.83
CA ALA A 53 16.70 20.94 23.37
C ALA A 53 16.28 21.03 24.84
N GLN A 54 15.23 20.30 25.26
CA GLN A 54 14.83 20.21 26.68
C GLN A 54 15.91 19.61 27.58
N LYS A 55 16.73 18.68 27.05
CA LYS A 55 17.82 18.04 27.81
C LYS A 55 19.11 18.86 27.78
N SER A 56 19.52 19.34 26.62
CA SER A 56 20.81 19.98 26.40
C SER A 56 20.77 21.51 26.55
N GLY A 57 19.61 22.11 26.48
CA GLY A 57 19.42 23.58 26.40
C GLY A 57 19.85 24.19 25.07
N LYS A 58 20.11 23.36 24.02
CA LYS A 58 20.61 23.79 22.72
C LYS A 58 19.60 23.49 21.64
N GLY A 59 19.28 24.51 20.82
CA GLY A 59 18.53 24.33 19.58
C GLY A 59 19.39 23.84 18.42
N GLN A 60 18.73 23.36 17.36
CA GLN A 60 19.39 22.91 16.12
C GLN A 60 18.52 23.14 14.91
N VAL A 61 19.11 23.12 13.72
CA VAL A 61 18.38 23.10 12.46
C VAL A 61 17.94 21.66 12.15
N VAL A 62 16.70 21.50 11.71
CA VAL A 62 16.18 20.23 11.19
C VAL A 62 16.04 20.37 9.67
N ASP A 63 16.88 19.66 8.93
CA ASP A 63 16.77 19.52 7.48
C ASP A 63 15.94 18.27 7.17
N ALA A 64 14.75 18.48 6.59
CA ALA A 64 13.81 17.42 6.28
C ALA A 64 13.48 17.44 4.78
N ALA A 65 14.46 17.09 3.97
CA ALA A 65 14.30 17.02 2.52
C ALA A 65 13.42 15.81 2.13
N MET A 66 12.42 16.06 1.26
CA MET A 66 11.51 15.00 0.77
C MET A 66 12.27 13.83 0.12
N VAL A 67 13.36 14.11 -0.61
CA VAL A 67 14.17 13.08 -1.29
C VAL A 67 14.80 12.10 -0.29
N ASP A 68 15.23 12.60 0.87
CA ASP A 68 15.81 11.77 1.92
C ASP A 68 14.74 10.93 2.61
N GLY A 69 13.59 11.54 2.93
CA GLY A 69 12.47 10.83 3.52
C GLY A 69 11.92 9.72 2.62
N VAL A 70 11.74 9.97 1.32
CA VAL A 70 11.33 8.93 0.35
C VAL A 70 12.38 7.83 0.24
N SER A 71 13.66 8.17 0.30
CA SER A 71 14.74 7.18 0.28
C SER A 71 14.70 6.28 1.51
N VAL A 72 14.44 6.85 2.70
CA VAL A 72 14.26 6.06 3.94
C VAL A 72 13.01 5.19 3.88
N LEU A 73 11.88 5.69 3.38
CA LEU A 73 10.68 4.87 3.15
C LEU A 73 10.94 3.69 2.20
N SER A 74 11.87 3.84 1.28
CA SER A 74 12.28 2.82 0.32
C SER A 74 13.47 1.97 0.80
N GLN A 75 13.86 2.02 2.08
CA GLN A 75 15.07 1.37 2.59
C GLN A 75 15.13 -0.13 2.31
N ILE A 76 14.00 -0.84 2.45
CA ILE A 76 13.95 -2.28 2.14
C ILE A 76 14.24 -2.55 0.66
N MET A 77 13.77 -1.68 -0.25
CA MET A 77 14.00 -1.82 -1.70
C MET A 77 15.47 -1.60 -2.04
N TRP A 78 16.13 -0.63 -1.41
CA TRP A 78 17.57 -0.40 -1.56
C TRP A 78 18.38 -1.61 -1.09
N THR A 79 18.04 -2.19 0.06
CA THR A 79 18.70 -3.39 0.57
C THR A 79 18.52 -4.57 -0.38
N MET A 80 17.30 -4.81 -0.85
CA MET A 80 17.02 -5.91 -1.78
C MET A 80 17.68 -5.71 -3.14
N LYS A 81 17.78 -4.47 -3.61
CA LYS A 81 18.53 -4.16 -4.85
C LYS A 81 20.01 -4.46 -4.68
N SER A 82 20.62 -4.06 -3.57
CA SER A 82 22.05 -4.29 -3.31
C SER A 82 22.41 -5.78 -3.20
N THR A 83 21.47 -6.62 -2.77
CA THR A 83 21.62 -8.08 -2.70
C THR A 83 21.21 -8.82 -4.00
N GLY A 84 20.75 -8.10 -5.02
CA GLY A 84 20.26 -8.70 -6.27
C GLY A 84 18.86 -9.34 -6.16
N ALA A 85 18.19 -9.22 -5.03
CA ALA A 85 16.84 -9.77 -4.83
C ALA A 85 15.74 -8.95 -5.52
N LEU A 86 15.98 -7.65 -5.76
CA LEU A 86 15.10 -6.75 -6.49
C LEU A 86 15.73 -6.37 -7.83
N LYS A 87 14.99 -6.54 -8.93
CA LYS A 87 15.35 -6.08 -10.27
C LYS A 87 14.72 -4.71 -10.55
N ASP A 88 15.29 -3.94 -11.51
CA ASP A 88 14.71 -2.67 -11.97
C ASP A 88 13.53 -2.88 -12.97
N GLU A 89 12.75 -3.92 -12.74
CA GLU A 89 11.58 -4.31 -13.54
C GLU A 89 10.34 -4.26 -12.63
N ARG A 90 9.25 -3.69 -13.12
CA ARG A 90 7.96 -3.70 -12.40
C ARG A 90 7.32 -5.07 -12.43
N GLU A 91 6.49 -5.38 -11.45
CA GLU A 91 5.86 -6.69 -11.25
C GLU A 91 6.87 -7.86 -11.16
N SER A 92 8.10 -7.57 -10.74
CA SER A 92 9.16 -8.57 -10.55
C SER A 92 9.36 -8.97 -9.09
N PHE A 93 8.79 -8.20 -8.17
CA PHE A 93 8.95 -8.34 -6.73
C PHE A 93 7.67 -8.82 -6.04
N LEU A 94 7.78 -9.13 -4.75
CA LEU A 94 6.65 -9.62 -3.94
C LEU A 94 5.56 -8.55 -3.75
N LEU A 95 5.99 -7.31 -3.44
CA LEU A 95 5.10 -6.24 -2.97
C LEU A 95 4.71 -5.24 -4.07
N ASP A 96 5.15 -5.44 -5.31
CA ASP A 96 4.89 -4.56 -6.46
C ASP A 96 3.77 -5.05 -7.39
N GLY A 97 2.97 -6.03 -6.93
CA GLY A 97 1.97 -6.71 -7.76
C GLY A 97 2.51 -7.86 -8.60
N GLY A 98 3.80 -8.18 -8.50
CA GLY A 98 4.42 -9.31 -9.19
C GLY A 98 4.01 -10.67 -8.64
N ALA A 99 3.67 -10.76 -7.34
CA ALA A 99 3.13 -11.96 -6.74
C ALA A 99 1.60 -12.03 -6.90
N PRO A 100 1.04 -13.17 -7.38
CA PRO A 100 -0.41 -13.30 -7.56
C PRO A 100 -1.20 -13.14 -6.25
N PHE A 101 -0.62 -13.49 -5.14
CA PHE A 101 -1.22 -13.36 -3.80
C PHE A 101 -0.95 -11.98 -3.14
N TYR A 102 -0.40 -11.02 -3.89
CA TYR A 102 -0.19 -9.63 -3.46
C TYR A 102 -0.43 -8.67 -4.61
N ARG A 103 -1.70 -8.45 -4.96
CA ARG A 103 -2.12 -7.54 -6.03
C ARG A 103 -3.64 -7.29 -6.02
N THR A 104 -4.14 -6.49 -6.94
CA THR A 104 -5.57 -6.29 -7.16
C THR A 104 -6.09 -7.13 -8.32
N TYR A 105 -7.35 -7.59 -8.21
CA TYR A 105 -8.08 -8.34 -9.23
C TYR A 105 -9.41 -7.68 -9.55
N GLU A 106 -9.74 -7.62 -10.83
CA GLU A 106 -11.01 -7.12 -11.31
C GLU A 106 -12.13 -8.15 -11.09
N THR A 107 -13.29 -7.69 -10.69
CA THR A 107 -14.48 -8.49 -10.42
C THR A 107 -15.48 -8.41 -11.58
N ALA A 108 -16.50 -9.28 -11.59
CA ALA A 108 -17.49 -9.37 -12.66
C ALA A 108 -18.22 -8.04 -12.96
N ASP A 109 -18.32 -7.16 -11.97
CA ASP A 109 -18.99 -5.85 -12.06
C ASP A 109 -18.02 -4.69 -12.35
N GLY A 110 -16.74 -4.98 -12.69
CA GLY A 110 -15.71 -3.97 -12.96
C GLY A 110 -15.14 -3.30 -11.71
N GLY A 111 -15.53 -3.78 -10.50
CA GLY A 111 -14.86 -3.42 -9.25
C GLY A 111 -13.54 -4.14 -9.10
N TYR A 112 -12.88 -3.96 -7.94
CA TYR A 112 -11.60 -4.61 -7.64
C TYR A 112 -11.58 -5.17 -6.22
N MET A 113 -10.93 -6.34 -6.05
CA MET A 113 -10.51 -6.87 -4.76
C MET A 113 -8.99 -6.71 -4.61
N ALA A 114 -8.55 -6.25 -3.44
CA ALA A 114 -7.14 -6.22 -3.07
C ALA A 114 -6.79 -7.49 -2.30
N VAL A 115 -5.71 -8.15 -2.69
CA VAL A 115 -5.21 -9.39 -2.09
C VAL A 115 -3.82 -9.13 -1.49
N GLY A 116 -3.61 -9.55 -0.24
CA GLY A 116 -2.35 -9.42 0.49
C GLY A 116 -1.97 -10.68 1.28
N ALA A 117 -2.29 -11.87 0.78
CA ALA A 117 -2.13 -13.16 1.46
C ALA A 117 -0.68 -13.70 1.37
N ILE A 118 0.27 -13.03 2.02
CA ILE A 118 1.70 -13.38 1.95
C ILE A 118 2.01 -14.62 2.78
N GLU A 119 1.50 -14.70 4.00
CA GLU A 119 1.76 -15.80 4.91
C GLU A 119 0.99 -17.06 4.48
N PRO A 120 1.59 -18.27 4.62
CA PRO A 120 0.97 -19.51 4.14
C PRO A 120 -0.42 -19.77 4.71
N GLN A 121 -0.69 -19.40 5.96
CA GLN A 121 -2.00 -19.57 6.58
C GLN A 121 -3.07 -18.66 5.95
N PHE A 122 -2.72 -17.44 5.56
CA PHE A 122 -3.62 -16.51 4.87
C PHE A 122 -3.81 -16.92 3.41
N PHE A 123 -2.75 -17.42 2.77
CA PHE A 123 -2.83 -17.98 1.43
C PHE A 123 -3.76 -19.19 1.36
N ALA A 124 -3.72 -20.08 2.36
CA ALA A 124 -4.65 -21.20 2.44
C ALA A 124 -6.11 -20.75 2.53
N GLN A 125 -6.41 -19.69 3.30
CA GLN A 125 -7.74 -19.10 3.39
C GLN A 125 -8.16 -18.38 2.09
N LEU A 126 -7.21 -17.74 1.40
CA LEU A 126 -7.46 -17.18 0.06
C LEU A 126 -7.89 -18.29 -0.91
N LEU A 127 -7.16 -19.41 -0.97
CA LEU A 127 -7.52 -20.53 -1.83
C LEU A 127 -8.91 -21.10 -1.50
N ALA A 128 -9.20 -21.28 -0.21
CA ALA A 128 -10.52 -21.75 0.24
C ALA A 128 -11.65 -20.80 -0.19
N GLY A 129 -11.47 -19.49 -0.03
CA GLY A 129 -12.45 -18.50 -0.48
C GLY A 129 -12.62 -18.44 -2.00
N LEU A 130 -11.56 -18.71 -2.76
CA LEU A 130 -11.59 -18.83 -4.21
C LEU A 130 -12.12 -20.19 -4.70
N GLU A 131 -12.44 -21.12 -3.79
CA GLU A 131 -12.86 -22.49 -4.13
C GLU A 131 -11.81 -23.22 -5.00
N LEU A 132 -10.54 -23.05 -4.64
CA LEU A 132 -9.40 -23.68 -5.31
C LEU A 132 -8.73 -24.68 -4.36
N HIS A 133 -8.46 -25.89 -4.85
CA HIS A 133 -7.67 -26.88 -4.10
C HIS A 133 -6.18 -26.63 -4.26
N ALA A 134 -5.39 -26.91 -3.23
CA ALA A 134 -3.96 -26.63 -3.21
C ALA A 134 -3.17 -27.41 -4.28
N ASP A 135 -3.66 -28.55 -4.74
CA ASP A 135 -3.10 -29.37 -5.81
C ASP A 135 -3.41 -28.81 -7.22
N GLU A 136 -4.41 -27.97 -7.35
CA GLU A 136 -4.78 -27.28 -8.60
C GLU A 136 -3.98 -26.00 -8.85
N VAL A 137 -3.29 -25.49 -7.81
CA VAL A 137 -2.61 -24.20 -7.84
C VAL A 137 -1.09 -24.41 -7.73
N PRO A 138 -0.28 -23.68 -8.50
CA PRO A 138 1.17 -23.67 -8.30
C PRO A 138 1.57 -23.36 -6.87
N GLY A 139 2.71 -23.89 -6.42
CA GLY A 139 3.27 -23.56 -5.11
C GLY A 139 3.36 -22.04 -4.91
N GLN A 140 2.94 -21.54 -3.77
CA GLN A 140 2.82 -20.10 -3.48
C GLN A 140 4.04 -19.29 -3.92
N PHE A 141 5.24 -19.76 -3.61
CA PHE A 141 6.50 -19.06 -3.89
C PHE A 141 7.20 -19.50 -5.19
N ASP A 142 6.57 -20.35 -6.00
CA ASP A 142 7.09 -20.74 -7.31
C ASP A 142 7.02 -19.57 -8.29
N ARG A 143 8.13 -18.86 -8.43
CA ARG A 143 8.23 -17.67 -9.29
C ARG A 143 8.02 -18.00 -10.78
N GLN A 144 8.38 -19.20 -11.22
CA GLN A 144 8.27 -19.59 -12.62
C GLN A 144 6.82 -19.81 -13.04
N ARG A 145 5.99 -20.28 -12.12
CA ARG A 145 4.57 -20.56 -12.36
C ARG A 145 3.62 -19.42 -11.88
N ARG A 146 4.16 -18.27 -11.48
CA ARG A 146 3.32 -17.08 -11.16
C ARG A 146 2.34 -16.68 -12.26
N PRO A 147 2.67 -16.70 -13.56
CA PRO A 147 1.72 -16.39 -14.61
C PRO A 147 0.49 -17.31 -14.62
N GLU A 148 0.69 -18.60 -14.35
CA GLU A 148 -0.40 -19.58 -14.25
C GLU A 148 -1.30 -19.31 -13.04
N MET A 149 -0.73 -19.12 -11.84
CA MET A 149 -1.49 -18.76 -10.65
C MET A 149 -2.25 -17.45 -10.84
N ARG A 150 -1.61 -16.45 -11.48
CA ARG A 150 -2.26 -15.16 -11.78
C ARG A 150 -3.48 -15.35 -12.68
N ARG A 151 -3.39 -16.17 -13.71
CA ARG A 151 -4.51 -16.49 -14.60
C ARG A 151 -5.66 -17.12 -13.83
N LEU A 152 -5.39 -18.15 -13.01
CA LEU A 152 -6.38 -18.82 -12.18
C LEU A 152 -7.13 -17.83 -11.26
N PHE A 153 -6.39 -16.98 -10.55
CA PHE A 153 -6.98 -15.99 -9.66
C PHE A 153 -7.79 -14.93 -10.43
N THR A 154 -7.29 -14.47 -11.58
CA THR A 154 -8.02 -13.53 -12.43
C THR A 154 -9.36 -14.12 -12.90
N GLU A 155 -9.35 -15.36 -13.37
CA GLU A 155 -10.58 -16.05 -13.80
C GLU A 155 -11.58 -16.24 -12.63
N ARG A 156 -11.08 -16.57 -11.44
CA ARG A 156 -11.91 -16.71 -10.25
C ARG A 156 -12.52 -15.39 -9.80
N PHE A 157 -11.71 -14.35 -9.63
CA PHE A 157 -12.23 -13.05 -9.21
C PHE A 157 -13.23 -12.45 -10.22
N ALA A 158 -13.04 -12.67 -11.51
CA ALA A 158 -13.96 -12.25 -12.56
C ALA A 158 -15.30 -13.02 -12.54
N SER A 159 -15.46 -14.08 -11.76
CA SER A 159 -16.68 -14.89 -11.73
C SER A 159 -17.80 -14.36 -10.82
N ARG A 160 -17.48 -13.42 -9.92
CA ARG A 160 -18.43 -12.82 -8.97
C ARG A 160 -18.23 -11.31 -8.89
N THR A 161 -19.25 -10.62 -8.41
CA THR A 161 -19.19 -9.18 -8.13
C THR A 161 -18.30 -8.87 -6.93
N ARG A 162 -17.86 -7.62 -6.82
CA ARG A 162 -17.11 -7.14 -5.65
C ARG A 162 -17.87 -7.34 -4.33
N ALA A 163 -19.18 -7.14 -4.35
CA ALA A 163 -20.01 -7.34 -3.17
C ALA A 163 -20.04 -8.82 -2.74
N GLU A 164 -20.26 -9.74 -3.66
CA GLU A 164 -20.25 -11.18 -3.37
C GLU A 164 -18.88 -11.64 -2.83
N TRP A 165 -17.78 -11.16 -3.41
CA TRP A 165 -16.43 -11.47 -2.88
C TRP A 165 -16.19 -10.87 -1.50
N THR A 166 -16.75 -9.69 -1.22
CA THR A 166 -16.67 -9.08 0.11
C THR A 166 -17.36 -9.97 1.16
N GLU A 167 -18.50 -10.55 0.84
CA GLU A 167 -19.20 -11.50 1.72
C GLU A 167 -18.42 -12.81 1.90
N VAL A 168 -17.86 -13.38 0.83
CA VAL A 168 -17.03 -14.61 0.89
C VAL A 168 -15.86 -14.45 1.85
N PHE A 169 -15.19 -13.30 1.81
CA PHE A 169 -13.99 -13.06 2.63
C PHE A 169 -14.29 -12.38 3.98
N ALA A 170 -15.56 -12.04 4.26
CA ALA A 170 -15.94 -11.44 5.53
C ALA A 170 -15.63 -12.37 6.71
N GLY A 171 -14.96 -11.84 7.73
CA GLY A 171 -14.61 -12.61 8.94
C GLY A 171 -13.51 -13.65 8.75
N THR A 172 -12.82 -13.67 7.60
CA THR A 172 -11.65 -14.53 7.36
C THR A 172 -10.35 -13.74 7.52
N ASP A 173 -9.24 -14.46 7.71
CA ASP A 173 -7.88 -13.88 7.69
C ASP A 173 -7.20 -14.04 6.31
N ALA A 174 -7.96 -14.16 5.23
CA ALA A 174 -7.45 -14.31 3.87
C ALA A 174 -6.69 -13.09 3.34
N CYS A 175 -6.71 -11.97 4.06
CA CYS A 175 -6.14 -10.68 3.64
C CYS A 175 -6.69 -10.24 2.28
N VAL A 176 -8.01 -10.38 2.08
CA VAL A 176 -8.72 -9.95 0.87
C VAL A 176 -9.77 -8.92 1.24
N THR A 177 -9.73 -7.76 0.58
CA THR A 177 -10.66 -6.65 0.86
C THR A 177 -11.10 -5.96 -0.42
N PRO A 178 -12.31 -5.36 -0.46
CA PRO A 178 -12.73 -4.57 -1.63
C PRO A 178 -11.88 -3.30 -1.76
N VAL A 179 -11.56 -2.92 -2.99
CA VAL A 179 -11.04 -1.59 -3.30
C VAL A 179 -12.23 -0.63 -3.38
N LEU A 180 -12.26 0.35 -2.49
CA LEU A 180 -13.36 1.30 -2.35
C LEU A 180 -13.01 2.64 -3.01
N THR A 181 -14.02 3.29 -3.57
CA THR A 181 -13.95 4.71 -3.91
C THR A 181 -13.97 5.56 -2.62
N TRP A 182 -13.59 6.84 -2.72
CA TRP A 182 -13.66 7.77 -1.57
C TRP A 182 -15.07 7.83 -0.95
N THR A 183 -16.12 7.85 -1.80
CA THR A 183 -17.51 7.88 -1.35
C THR A 183 -17.93 6.60 -0.64
N GLU A 184 -17.50 5.46 -1.12
CA GLU A 184 -17.77 4.16 -0.48
C GLU A 184 -16.98 4.02 0.82
N ALA A 185 -15.71 4.44 0.83
CA ALA A 185 -14.87 4.41 2.02
C ALA A 185 -15.47 5.22 3.16
N ALA A 186 -16.00 6.41 2.87
CA ALA A 186 -16.66 7.26 3.86
C ALA A 186 -17.88 6.60 4.53
N ARG A 187 -18.50 5.62 3.87
CA ARG A 187 -19.66 4.86 4.37
C ARG A 187 -19.31 3.47 4.88
N SER A 188 -18.05 3.10 4.83
CA SER A 188 -17.57 1.80 5.29
C SER A 188 -17.79 1.65 6.80
N GLU A 189 -18.41 0.55 7.21
CA GLU A 189 -18.70 0.26 8.63
C GLU A 189 -17.45 0.37 9.51
N HIS A 190 -16.33 -0.16 9.05
CA HIS A 190 -15.06 -0.12 9.77
C HIS A 190 -14.57 1.32 9.96
N LEU A 191 -14.60 2.17 8.93
CA LEU A 191 -14.16 3.56 9.03
C LEU A 191 -15.10 4.40 9.89
N LEU A 192 -16.41 4.14 9.82
CA LEU A 192 -17.42 4.76 10.68
C LEU A 192 -17.22 4.37 12.15
N ALA A 193 -17.08 3.07 12.43
CA ALA A 193 -16.85 2.57 13.81
C ALA A 193 -15.57 3.16 14.42
N ARG A 194 -14.52 3.32 13.62
CA ARG A 194 -13.28 3.96 14.03
C ARG A 194 -13.34 5.48 14.05
N ARG A 195 -14.39 6.09 13.53
CA ARG A 195 -14.46 7.55 13.33
C ARG A 195 -13.22 8.08 12.61
N THR A 196 -12.85 7.43 11.51
CA THR A 196 -11.67 7.80 10.74
C THR A 196 -11.88 9.08 9.97
N LEU A 197 -13.12 9.36 9.61
CA LEU A 197 -13.57 10.63 9.04
C LEU A 197 -14.44 11.38 10.06
N ILE A 198 -14.35 12.70 10.03
CA ILE A 198 -15.14 13.63 10.86
C ILE A 198 -15.66 14.75 9.97
N GLU A 199 -16.75 15.37 10.39
CA GLU A 199 -17.27 16.57 9.76
C GLU A 199 -16.86 17.81 10.58
N VAL A 200 -16.27 18.79 9.91
CA VAL A 200 -15.91 20.10 10.50
C VAL A 200 -16.44 21.18 9.55
N ASP A 201 -17.31 22.03 10.06
CA ASP A 201 -17.94 23.13 9.32
C ASP A 201 -18.58 22.68 7.98
N GLY A 202 -19.26 21.52 8.00
CA GLY A 202 -19.92 20.95 6.82
C GLY A 202 -18.96 20.28 5.83
N THR A 203 -17.68 20.13 6.17
CA THR A 203 -16.67 19.47 5.35
C THR A 203 -16.23 18.16 5.98
N GLU A 204 -16.36 17.06 5.23
CA GLU A 204 -15.82 15.77 5.64
C GLU A 204 -14.31 15.74 5.47
N GLN A 205 -13.59 15.34 6.52
CA GLN A 205 -12.14 15.27 6.51
C GLN A 205 -11.62 14.15 7.43
N ALA A 206 -10.36 13.79 7.26
CA ALA A 206 -9.71 12.80 8.12
C ALA A 206 -9.62 13.31 9.57
N ALA A 207 -9.95 12.44 10.52
CA ALA A 207 -9.71 12.69 11.92
C ALA A 207 -8.20 12.74 12.23
N PRO A 208 -7.76 13.49 13.26
CA PRO A 208 -6.36 13.50 13.66
C PRO A 208 -5.81 12.11 13.95
N ALA A 209 -4.57 11.86 13.49
CA ALA A 209 -3.81 10.66 13.77
C ALA A 209 -2.34 11.03 14.11
N PRO A 210 -1.67 10.28 15.04
CA PRO A 210 -2.22 9.20 15.86
C PRO A 210 -3.24 9.70 16.91
N ARG A 211 -4.00 8.75 17.49
CA ARG A 211 -4.94 9.05 18.56
C ARG A 211 -4.32 8.75 19.90
N PHE A 212 -4.42 9.69 20.81
CA PHE A 212 -3.93 9.54 22.17
C PHE A 212 -5.12 9.23 23.11
N SER A 213 -4.90 8.36 24.09
CA SER A 213 -5.95 7.95 25.03
C SER A 213 -6.32 9.02 26.05
N ARG A 214 -5.49 10.06 26.20
CA ARG A 214 -5.62 11.08 27.26
C ARG A 214 -5.65 12.51 26.74
N THR A 215 -5.02 12.80 25.60
CA THR A 215 -4.92 14.16 25.03
C THR A 215 -5.52 14.19 23.64
#